data_a833ff2ae100d8c7016dff93df15bd00
#
_entry.id   a833ff2ae100d8c7016dff93df15bd00
#
_cell.length_a   1.000
_cell.length_b   1.000
_cell.length_c   1.000
_cell.angle_alpha   90.00
_cell.angle_beta   90.00
_cell.angle_gamma   90.00
#
_symmetry.space_group_name_H-M   'P 1'
#
loop_
_entity.id
_entity.type
_entity.pdbx_description
1 polymer ?
#
loop_
_entity_poly.entity_id
_entity_poly.type
_entity_poly.pdbx_seq_one_letter_code
_entity_poly.pdbx_strand_id
1 'polypeptide(L)'
;ARAAEIFSAITGGRYDRVLLSRDFSLSAEPAGDPVGRSVRLLSQGAADQLYLAVRLAICDMVLPADKRVPLILDDALVTFDDERLHAALDYLLEESQRRQILLFTCQKREMAYLQGKENVTVTKL
;
A
#
# COMPACT_ATOMS: atom_id res chain seq x y z
N ALA A 1 10.67 6.31 8.01
CA ALA A 1 10.26 5.30 8.97
C ALA A 1 9.04 4.51 8.45
N ARG A 2 7.84 4.62 9.04
CA ARG A 2 6.73 3.70 8.73
C ARG A 2 6.28 3.71 7.25
N ALA A 3 6.19 4.88 6.61
CA ALA A 3 5.85 4.97 5.19
C ALA A 3 6.88 4.27 4.30
N ALA A 4 8.17 4.37 4.63
CA ALA A 4 9.23 3.69 3.89
C ALA A 4 9.15 2.16 4.04
N GLU A 5 8.84 1.66 5.22
CA GLU A 5 8.64 0.23 5.47
C GLU A 5 7.47 -0.31 4.67
N ILE A 6 6.33 0.39 4.71
CA ILE A 6 5.13 0.01 3.95
C ILE A 6 5.41 0.07 2.44
N PHE A 7 6.06 1.14 1.97
CA PHE A 7 6.36 1.30 0.56
C PHE A 7 7.35 0.24 0.05
N SER A 8 8.37 -0.08 0.84
CA SER A 8 9.28 -1.19 0.53
C SER A 8 8.51 -2.51 0.42
N ALA A 9 7.63 -2.82 1.36
CA ALA A 9 6.85 -4.05 1.34
C ALA A 9 5.95 -4.15 0.11
N ILE A 10 5.17 -3.10 -0.21
CA ILE A 10 4.24 -3.13 -1.35
C ILE A 10 4.91 -2.98 -2.72
N THR A 11 6.19 -2.60 -2.76
CA THR A 11 6.99 -2.54 -4.00
C THR A 11 7.92 -3.75 -4.17
N GLY A 12 7.84 -4.74 -3.28
CA GLY A 12 8.73 -5.91 -3.31
C GLY A 12 10.21 -5.54 -3.12
N GLY A 13 10.49 -4.52 -2.30
CA GLY A 13 11.85 -4.06 -2.00
C GLY A 13 12.49 -3.14 -3.05
N ARG A 14 11.75 -2.69 -4.05
CA ARG A 14 12.28 -1.78 -5.10
C ARG A 14 12.69 -0.41 -4.57
N TYR A 15 12.05 0.03 -3.50
CA TYR A 15 12.33 1.30 -2.84
C TYR A 15 12.45 1.06 -1.34
N ASP A 16 13.45 1.63 -0.73
CA ASP A 16 13.73 1.46 0.69
C ASP A 16 13.62 2.75 1.51
N ARG A 17 13.55 3.90 0.85
CA ARG A 17 13.44 5.19 1.51
C ARG A 17 12.37 6.08 0.89
N VAL A 18 11.64 6.75 1.77
CA VAL A 18 10.65 7.78 1.41
C VAL A 18 11.05 9.07 2.13
N LEU A 19 11.15 10.13 1.38
CA LEU A 19 11.52 11.45 1.88
C LEU A 19 10.35 12.41 1.70
N LEU A 20 10.04 13.12 2.77
CA LEU A 20 9.11 14.25 2.75
C LEU A 20 9.92 15.51 3.02
N SER A 21 9.96 16.41 2.04
CA SER A 21 10.65 17.68 2.19
C SER A 21 9.79 18.70 2.95
N ARG A 22 10.40 19.82 3.35
CA ARG A 22 9.71 20.88 4.11
C ARG A 22 8.58 21.55 3.34
N ASP A 23 8.60 21.51 2.02
CA ASP A 23 7.54 22.00 1.12
C ASP A 23 6.45 20.95 0.85
N PHE A 24 6.45 19.86 1.62
CA PHE A 24 5.54 18.71 1.48
C PHE A 24 5.65 17.96 0.15
N SER A 25 6.77 18.09 -0.57
CA SER A 25 7.04 17.22 -1.73
C SER A 25 7.50 15.85 -1.28
N LEU A 26 7.00 14.81 -1.95
CA LEU A 26 7.37 13.42 -1.73
C LEU A 26 8.42 12.98 -2.73
N SER A 27 9.41 12.24 -2.25
CA SER A 27 10.36 11.52 -3.08
C SER A 27 10.64 10.13 -2.53
N ALA A 28 11.11 9.25 -3.39
CA ALA A 28 11.47 7.89 -3.03
C ALA A 28 12.86 7.56 -3.59
N GLU A 29 13.63 6.81 -2.82
CA GLU A 29 14.94 6.31 -3.24
C GLU A 29 14.83 4.83 -3.63
N PRO A 30 15.22 4.46 -4.86
CA PRO A 30 15.34 3.06 -5.23
C PRO A 30 16.36 2.35 -4.34
N ALA A 31 16.12 1.08 -4.05
CA ALA A 31 17.05 0.27 -3.28
C ALA A 31 18.42 0.21 -3.95
N GLY A 32 19.49 0.57 -3.21
CA GLY A 32 20.84 0.61 -3.73
C GLY A 32 21.22 1.88 -4.51
N ASP A 33 20.33 2.84 -4.68
CA ASP A 33 20.59 4.12 -5.32
C ASP A 33 20.21 5.27 -4.37
N PRO A 34 21.19 6.05 -3.87
CA PRO A 34 20.92 7.11 -2.90
C PRO A 34 20.29 8.37 -3.51
N VAL A 35 20.06 8.38 -4.81
CA VAL A 35 19.45 9.54 -5.48
C VAL A 35 17.92 9.49 -5.35
N GLY A 36 17.38 10.33 -4.47
CA GLY A 36 15.93 10.47 -4.31
C GLY A 36 15.24 10.91 -5.61
N ARG A 37 14.21 10.19 -6.00
CA ARG A 37 13.37 10.56 -7.15
C ARG A 37 12.09 11.21 -6.68
N SER A 38 11.81 12.41 -7.19
CA SER A 38 10.52 13.05 -6.98
C SER A 38 9.39 12.12 -7.45
N VAL A 39 8.26 12.15 -6.75
CA VAL A 39 7.07 11.38 -7.13
C VAL A 39 6.66 11.62 -8.59
N ARG A 40 6.95 12.80 -9.14
CA ARG A 40 6.68 13.13 -10.55
C ARG A 40 7.53 12.35 -11.56
N LEU A 41 8.68 11.81 -11.12
CA LEU A 41 9.60 11.01 -11.93
C LEU A 41 9.36 9.51 -11.78
N LEU A 42 8.48 9.11 -10.86
CA LEU A 42 8.08 7.73 -10.70
C LEU A 42 7.08 7.34 -11.80
N SER A 43 7.05 6.05 -12.14
CA SER A 43 5.93 5.53 -12.94
C SER A 43 4.61 5.76 -12.20
N GLN A 44 3.50 5.85 -12.93
CA GLN A 44 2.17 6.04 -12.33
C GLN A 44 1.89 4.99 -11.25
N GLY A 45 2.16 3.72 -11.53
CA GLY A 45 1.95 2.66 -10.56
C GLY A 45 2.85 2.78 -9.32
N ALA A 46 4.11 3.19 -9.47
CA ALA A 46 5.00 3.43 -8.33
C ALA A 46 4.56 4.64 -7.51
N ALA A 47 4.09 5.71 -8.16
CA ALA A 47 3.53 6.88 -7.47
C ALA A 47 2.27 6.49 -6.66
N ASP A 48 1.38 5.71 -7.24
CA ASP A 48 0.16 5.25 -6.57
C ASP A 48 0.47 4.33 -5.38
N GLN A 49 1.47 3.47 -5.50
CA GLN A 49 1.96 2.67 -4.37
C GLN A 49 2.54 3.55 -3.26
N LEU A 50 3.29 4.59 -3.60
CA LEU A 50 3.82 5.54 -2.62
C LEU A 50 2.70 6.27 -1.88
N TYR A 51 1.69 6.76 -2.59
CA TYR A 51 0.54 7.41 -1.96
C TYR A 51 -0.24 6.45 -1.04
N LEU A 52 -0.43 5.21 -1.46
CA LEU A 52 -1.05 4.20 -0.59
C LEU A 52 -0.23 3.98 0.68
N ALA A 53 1.09 3.81 0.55
CA ALA A 53 1.99 3.60 1.68
C ALA A 53 1.97 4.78 2.67
N VAL A 54 1.96 6.01 2.16
CA VAL A 54 1.88 7.22 3.00
C VAL A 54 0.54 7.28 3.74
N ARG A 55 -0.57 6.99 3.07
CA ARG A 55 -1.90 6.96 3.71
C ARG A 55 -1.98 5.91 4.82
N LEU A 56 -1.48 4.71 4.57
CA LEU A 56 -1.44 3.65 5.58
C LEU A 56 -0.55 4.03 6.77
N ALA A 57 0.59 4.67 6.52
CA ALA A 57 1.46 5.17 7.58
C ALA A 57 0.79 6.27 8.42
N ILE A 58 0.05 7.17 7.80
CA ILE A 58 -0.73 8.20 8.50
C ILE A 58 -1.81 7.54 9.37
N CYS A 59 -2.52 6.56 8.85
CA CYS A 59 -3.49 5.80 9.63
C CYS A 59 -2.86 5.17 10.87
N ASP A 60 -1.68 4.56 10.72
CA ASP A 60 -0.95 3.96 11.85
C ASP A 60 -0.53 5.00 12.91
N MET A 61 -0.27 6.25 12.49
CA MET A 61 0.12 7.33 13.41
C MET A 61 -1.08 7.95 14.14
N VAL A 62 -2.20 8.07 13.45
CA VAL A 62 -3.39 8.81 13.97
C VAL A 62 -4.31 7.89 14.76
N LEU A 63 -4.42 6.62 14.36
CA LEU A 63 -5.29 5.66 15.03
C LEU A 63 -4.63 5.11 16.29
N PRO A 64 -5.32 5.14 17.44
CA PRO A 64 -4.80 4.56 18.67
C PRO A 64 -4.53 3.06 18.49
N ALA A 65 -3.39 2.60 19.00
CA ALA A 65 -2.98 1.19 18.91
C ALA A 65 -3.94 0.23 19.64
N ASP A 66 -4.68 0.73 20.64
CA ASP A 66 -5.67 -0.01 21.43
C ASP A 66 -7.05 -0.08 20.75
N LYS A 67 -7.31 0.75 19.73
CA LYS A 67 -8.56 0.76 18.98
C LYS A 67 -8.42 0.09 17.63
N ARG A 68 -9.12 -1.02 17.46
CA ARG A 68 -9.17 -1.76 16.20
C ARG A 68 -10.16 -1.09 15.23
N VAL A 69 -9.73 0.01 14.63
CA VAL A 69 -10.53 0.70 13.62
C VAL A 69 -10.36 0.01 12.28
N PRO A 70 -11.45 -0.36 11.58
CA PRO A 70 -11.35 -0.96 10.25
C PRO A 70 -10.70 -0.01 9.25
N LEU A 71 -9.89 -0.58 8.35
CA LEU A 71 -9.37 0.12 7.18
C LEU A 71 -10.32 -0.13 6.00
N ILE A 72 -10.82 0.93 5.41
CA ILE A 72 -11.70 0.86 4.24
C ILE A 72 -10.92 1.34 3.01
N LEU A 73 -10.82 0.49 2.01
CA LEU A 73 -10.18 0.76 0.73
C LEU A 73 -11.24 0.62 -0.37
N ASP A 74 -11.46 1.68 -1.12
CA ASP A 74 -12.43 1.71 -2.22
C ASP A 74 -11.69 1.96 -3.53
N ASP A 75 -11.66 0.95 -4.39
CA ASP A 75 -10.93 0.93 -5.67
C ASP A 75 -9.48 1.42 -5.58
N ALA A 76 -8.84 1.20 -4.43
CA ALA A 76 -7.52 1.78 -4.12
C ALA A 76 -6.38 1.19 -4.97
N LEU A 77 -6.58 0.04 -5.61
CA LEU A 77 -5.56 -0.72 -6.34
C LEU A 77 -5.82 -0.76 -7.85
N VAL A 78 -6.79 -0.01 -8.35
CA VAL A 78 -7.26 -0.10 -9.74
C VAL A 78 -6.18 0.21 -10.78
N THR A 79 -5.23 1.09 -10.45
CA THR A 79 -4.16 1.52 -11.37
C THR A 79 -2.91 0.64 -11.31
N PHE A 80 -2.88 -0.35 -10.42
CA PHE A 80 -1.73 -1.23 -10.26
C PHE A 80 -1.70 -2.29 -11.37
N ASP A 81 -0.50 -2.58 -11.88
CA ASP A 81 -0.27 -3.80 -12.66
C ASP A 81 -0.34 -5.05 -11.75
N ASP A 82 -0.31 -6.23 -12.35
CA ASP A 82 -0.52 -7.46 -11.59
C ASP A 82 0.58 -7.71 -10.54
N GLU A 83 1.83 -7.38 -10.84
CA GLU A 83 2.93 -7.53 -9.90
C GLU A 83 2.75 -6.61 -8.67
N ARG A 84 2.44 -5.33 -8.92
CA ARG A 84 2.18 -4.36 -7.85
C ARG A 84 0.92 -4.70 -7.07
N LEU A 85 -0.11 -5.17 -7.77
CA LEU A 85 -1.35 -5.61 -7.14
C LEU A 85 -1.10 -6.75 -6.15
N HIS A 86 -0.39 -7.78 -6.57
CA HIS A 86 -0.09 -8.93 -5.72
C HIS A 86 0.75 -8.52 -4.50
N ALA A 87 1.76 -7.68 -4.68
CA ALA A 87 2.56 -7.18 -3.57
C ALA A 87 1.74 -6.36 -2.57
N ALA A 88 0.83 -5.51 -3.05
CA ALA A 88 -0.06 -4.74 -2.19
C ALA A 88 -1.07 -5.63 -1.46
N LEU A 89 -1.66 -6.62 -2.14
CA LEU A 89 -2.60 -7.56 -1.53
C LEU A 89 -1.92 -8.45 -0.48
N ASP A 90 -0.70 -8.90 -0.71
CA ASP A 90 0.09 -9.65 0.26
C ASP A 90 0.37 -8.81 1.51
N TYR A 91 0.72 -7.55 1.34
CA TYR A 91 0.86 -6.61 2.46
C TYR A 91 -0.45 -6.45 3.24
N LEU A 92 -1.58 -6.26 2.55
CA LEU A 92 -2.89 -6.13 3.20
C LEU A 92 -3.32 -7.41 3.91
N LEU A 93 -3.00 -8.58 3.38
CA LEU A 93 -3.23 -9.86 4.06
C LEU A 93 -2.46 -9.94 5.38
N GLU A 94 -1.22 -9.52 5.41
CA GLU A 94 -0.42 -9.46 6.64
C GLU A 94 -1.01 -8.43 7.62
N GLU A 95 -1.37 -7.24 7.16
CA GLU A 95 -2.04 -6.22 7.98
C GLU A 95 -3.38 -6.68 8.55
N SER A 96 -4.10 -7.55 7.84
CA SER A 96 -5.41 -8.08 8.27
C SER A 96 -5.33 -8.90 9.56
N GLN A 97 -4.15 -9.35 9.94
CA GLN A 97 -3.92 -10.02 11.24
C GLN A 97 -4.02 -9.04 12.41
N ARG A 98 -3.79 -7.75 12.17
CA ARG A 98 -3.82 -6.70 13.20
C ARG A 98 -5.10 -5.88 13.20
N ARG A 99 -5.74 -5.73 12.05
CA ARG A 99 -6.96 -4.92 11.89
C ARG A 99 -7.89 -5.50 10.83
N GLN A 100 -9.16 -5.20 10.92
CA GLN A 100 -10.10 -5.53 9.86
C GLN A 100 -9.84 -4.63 8.63
N ILE A 101 -9.82 -5.24 7.46
CA ILE A 101 -9.70 -4.53 6.19
C ILE A 101 -10.91 -4.83 5.33
N LEU A 102 -11.57 -3.79 4.83
CA LEU A 102 -12.67 -3.87 3.89
C LEU A 102 -12.16 -3.31 2.55
N LEU A 103 -11.99 -4.19 1.58
CA LEU A 103 -11.58 -3.82 0.23
C LEU A 103 -12.81 -3.90 -0.70
N PHE A 104 -13.26 -2.74 -1.17
CA PHE A 104 -14.28 -2.64 -2.20
C PHE A 104 -13.59 -2.51 -3.55
N THR A 105 -14.00 -3.34 -4.49
CA THR A 105 -13.44 -3.35 -5.85
C THR A 105 -14.44 -3.83 -6.87
N CYS A 106 -14.39 -3.28 -8.07
CA CYS A 106 -15.09 -3.80 -9.25
C CYS A 106 -14.17 -4.73 -10.09
N GLN A 107 -12.93 -4.94 -9.69
CA GLN A 107 -11.94 -5.69 -10.43
C GLN A 107 -11.94 -7.18 -10.07
N LYS A 108 -12.13 -8.02 -11.07
CA LYS A 108 -12.13 -9.50 -10.88
C LYS A 108 -10.78 -10.06 -10.46
N ARG A 109 -9.68 -9.41 -10.84
CA ARG A 109 -8.32 -9.87 -10.56
C ARG A 109 -7.98 -9.86 -9.07
N GLU A 110 -8.47 -8.88 -8.31
CA GLU A 110 -8.29 -8.82 -6.86
C GLU A 110 -9.04 -9.94 -6.17
N MET A 111 -10.30 -10.16 -6.57
CA MET A 111 -11.10 -11.27 -6.08
C MET A 111 -10.44 -12.62 -6.39
N ALA A 112 -9.97 -12.82 -7.63
CA ALA A 112 -9.32 -14.06 -8.04
C ALA A 112 -8.06 -14.37 -7.23
N TYR A 113 -7.26 -13.33 -6.92
CA TYR A 113 -6.05 -13.50 -6.11
C TYR A 113 -6.35 -13.82 -4.65
N LEU A 114 -7.37 -13.20 -4.08
CA LEU A 114 -7.72 -13.32 -2.67
C LEU A 114 -8.61 -14.52 -2.35
N GLN A 115 -9.37 -15.01 -3.32
CA GLN A 115 -10.32 -16.09 -3.11
C GLN A 115 -9.62 -17.38 -2.63
N GLY A 116 -10.10 -17.94 -1.54
CA GLY A 116 -9.55 -19.15 -0.94
C GLY A 116 -8.33 -18.93 -0.04
N LYS A 117 -7.86 -17.70 0.11
CA LYS A 117 -6.80 -17.39 1.08
C LYS A 117 -7.37 -17.35 2.49
N GLU A 118 -6.52 -17.71 3.46
CA GLU A 118 -6.88 -17.70 4.88
C GLU A 118 -7.29 -16.28 5.33
N ASN A 119 -8.29 -16.21 6.20
CA ASN A 119 -8.84 -14.96 6.74
C ASN A 119 -9.46 -14.00 5.71
N VAL A 120 -9.82 -14.48 4.54
CA VAL A 120 -10.48 -13.68 3.49
C VAL A 120 -11.89 -14.18 3.27
N THR A 121 -12.85 -13.26 3.30
CA THR A 121 -14.24 -13.49 2.91
C THR A 121 -14.54 -12.63 1.69
N VAL A 122 -15.00 -13.23 0.62
CA VAL A 122 -15.40 -12.55 -0.61
C VAL A 122 -16.91 -12.49 -0.67
N THR A 123 -17.48 -11.29 -0.78
CA THR A 123 -18.92 -11.06 -0.90
C THR A 123 -19.18 -10.31 -2.20
N LYS A 124 -20.11 -10.83 -3.01
CA LYS A 124 -20.61 -10.13 -4.20
C LYS A 124 -21.83 -9.29 -3.82
N LEU A 125 -21.78 -8.04 -4.17
CA LEU A 125 -22.88 -7.11 -3.99
C LEU A 125 -23.80 -7.11 -5.21
#